data_81e2a71002bd198db37d5dbc8db65365
#
_entry.id   81e2a71002bd198db37d5dbc8db65365
#
_cell.length_a   1.000
_cell.length_b   1.000
_cell.length_c   1.000
_cell.angle_alpha   90.00
_cell.angle_beta   90.00
_cell.angle_gamma   90.00
#
_symmetry.space_group_name_H-M   'P 1'
#
loop_
_entity.id
_entity.type
_entity.pdbx_description
1 polymer ?
#
loop_
_entity_poly.entity_id
_entity_poly.type
_entity_poly.pdbx_seq_one_letter_code
_entity_poly.pdbx_strand_id
1 'polypeptide(L)'
;MEIFKVGSRPQKRASSDYFYGSVFQDPIIETPEPARVRAIKVSFEPKARTAWHSHPLGQTLFVVSGVGLVGLRNESPKIITIGDTVWFPPGEEHWHGATKDSSMEHIAIQEALDDKVVNWLEQVLDKDYYL
;
A
#
# COMPACT_ATOMS: atom_id res chain seq x y z
N MET A 1 26.44 6.06 -7.45
CA MET A 1 25.57 4.92 -7.75
C MET A 1 25.51 4.04 -6.52
N GLU A 2 24.31 3.64 -6.12
CA GLU A 2 24.09 2.69 -5.04
C GLU A 2 23.35 1.48 -5.57
N ILE A 3 23.72 0.29 -5.10
CA ILE A 3 23.05 -0.96 -5.46
C ILE A 3 22.64 -1.64 -4.16
N PHE A 4 21.33 -1.76 -3.94
CA PHE A 4 20.78 -2.51 -2.81
C PHE A 4 20.50 -3.93 -3.28
N LYS A 5 21.33 -4.88 -2.89
CA LYS A 5 21.16 -6.28 -3.28
C LYS A 5 19.91 -6.86 -2.64
N VAL A 6 19.30 -7.82 -3.33
CA VAL A 6 18.16 -8.57 -2.77
C VAL A 6 18.57 -9.20 -1.42
N GLY A 7 17.71 -9.05 -0.42
CA GLY A 7 17.97 -9.59 0.92
C GLY A 7 18.95 -8.79 1.78
N SER A 8 19.54 -7.69 1.26
CA SER A 8 20.48 -6.87 2.04
C SER A 8 19.79 -5.97 3.06
N ARG A 9 18.51 -5.71 2.89
CA ARG A 9 17.69 -4.93 3.81
C ARG A 9 16.55 -5.78 4.32
N PRO A 10 16.29 -5.82 5.65
CA PRO A 10 15.33 -6.76 6.21
C PRO A 10 13.89 -6.45 5.81
N GLN A 11 13.12 -7.52 5.53
CA GLN A 11 11.68 -7.44 5.45
C GLN A 11 11.12 -7.12 6.84
N LYS A 12 10.09 -6.29 6.91
CA LYS A 12 9.41 -5.94 8.16
C LYS A 12 7.96 -6.39 8.12
N ARG A 13 7.46 -6.87 9.25
CA ARG A 13 6.02 -7.02 9.44
C ARG A 13 5.41 -5.64 9.68
N ALA A 14 4.35 -5.31 8.95
CA ALA A 14 3.67 -4.03 9.10
C ALA A 14 2.95 -3.95 10.46
N SER A 15 2.89 -2.74 11.01
CA SER A 15 2.26 -2.48 12.31
C SER A 15 0.76 -2.78 12.27
N SER A 16 0.26 -3.46 13.30
CA SER A 16 -1.18 -3.69 13.48
C SER A 16 -1.97 -2.42 13.76
N ASP A 17 -1.31 -1.30 14.03
CA ASP A 17 -1.98 -0.02 14.19
C ASP A 17 -2.61 0.46 12.87
N TYR A 18 -1.97 0.13 11.74
CA TYR A 18 -2.38 0.63 10.42
C TYR A 18 -2.62 -0.47 9.39
N PHE A 19 -2.53 -1.72 9.79
CA PHE A 19 -2.74 -2.87 8.92
C PHE A 19 -3.51 -3.95 9.68
N TYR A 20 -4.51 -4.51 9.02
CA TYR A 20 -5.25 -5.66 9.52
C TYR A 20 -4.71 -6.92 8.87
N GLY A 21 -4.50 -7.97 9.66
CA GLY A 21 -3.98 -9.24 9.17
C GLY A 21 -2.46 -9.23 9.00
N SER A 22 -1.95 -10.21 8.27
CA SER A 22 -0.51 -10.38 8.06
C SER A 22 -0.07 -9.62 6.81
N VAL A 23 0.75 -8.60 7.01
CA VAL A 23 1.29 -7.75 5.95
C VAL A 23 2.79 -7.59 6.15
N PHE A 24 3.55 -7.72 5.06
CA PHE A 24 5.01 -7.60 5.09
C PHE A 24 5.47 -6.53 4.12
N GLN A 25 6.54 -5.83 4.49
CA GLN A 25 7.07 -4.70 3.74
C GLN A 25 8.54 -4.94 3.42
N ASP A 26 8.88 -4.78 2.13
CA ASP A 26 10.26 -4.83 1.65
C ASP A 26 10.63 -3.46 1.10
N PRO A 27 11.71 -2.82 1.58
CA PRO A 27 12.11 -1.50 1.10
C PRO A 27 12.56 -1.56 -0.36
N ILE A 28 12.21 -0.53 -1.14
CA ILE A 28 12.72 -0.34 -2.50
C ILE A 28 13.64 0.87 -2.53
N ILE A 29 13.10 2.06 -2.25
CA ILE A 29 13.89 3.28 -2.22
C ILE A 29 13.27 4.34 -1.31
N GLU A 30 14.11 5.02 -0.58
CA GLU A 30 13.81 6.26 0.09
C GLU A 30 14.88 7.24 -0.36
N THR A 31 14.53 8.07 -1.36
CA THR A 31 15.51 8.96 -1.98
C THR A 31 15.94 10.07 -1.03
N PRO A 32 17.23 10.47 -1.08
CA PRO A 32 17.69 11.60 -0.30
C PRO A 32 17.18 12.91 -0.88
N GLU A 33 16.97 13.91 -0.03
CA GLU A 33 16.59 15.24 -0.48
C GLU A 33 17.62 15.83 -1.47
N PRO A 34 17.18 16.60 -2.46
CA PRO A 34 15.82 17.14 -2.67
C PRO A 34 14.86 16.21 -3.41
N ALA A 35 15.26 14.99 -3.74
CA ALA A 35 14.35 14.00 -4.31
C ALA A 35 13.29 13.60 -3.27
N ARG A 36 12.09 13.18 -3.75
CA ARG A 36 10.94 12.94 -2.87
C ARG A 36 10.38 11.54 -2.97
N VAL A 37 10.82 10.75 -3.93
CA VAL A 37 10.25 9.43 -4.19
C VAL A 37 10.56 8.47 -3.05
N ARG A 38 9.53 7.78 -2.58
CA ARG A 38 9.64 6.65 -1.67
C ARG A 38 8.84 5.51 -2.25
N ALA A 39 9.43 4.33 -2.31
CA ALA A 39 8.79 3.15 -2.85
C ALA A 39 9.05 1.95 -1.95
N ILE A 40 8.04 1.08 -1.87
CA ILE A 40 8.07 -0.11 -1.02
C ILE A 40 7.26 -1.22 -1.69
N LYS A 41 7.69 -2.47 -1.55
CA LYS A 41 6.86 -3.61 -1.92
C LYS A 41 6.08 -4.05 -0.68
N VAL A 42 4.78 -4.24 -0.84
CA VAL A 42 3.89 -4.67 0.25
C VAL A 42 3.23 -5.97 -0.13
N SER A 43 3.30 -6.94 0.78
CA SER A 43 2.75 -8.29 0.58
C SER A 43 1.64 -8.52 1.59
N PHE A 44 0.43 -8.81 1.10
CA PHE A 44 -0.76 -9.03 1.90
C PHE A 44 -1.16 -10.51 1.83
N GLU A 45 -1.31 -11.15 2.99
CA GLU A 45 -1.96 -12.45 3.06
C GLU A 45 -3.47 -12.30 2.81
N PRO A 46 -4.21 -13.38 2.47
CA PRO A 46 -5.66 -13.28 2.29
C PRO A 46 -6.35 -12.57 3.44
N LYS A 47 -7.29 -11.68 3.12
CA LYS A 47 -8.06 -10.80 4.04
C LYS A 47 -7.26 -9.63 4.61
N ALA A 48 -5.94 -9.61 4.49
CA ALA A 48 -5.13 -8.52 5.02
C ALA A 48 -5.32 -7.24 4.20
N ARG A 49 -5.29 -6.11 4.89
CA ARG A 49 -5.55 -4.79 4.28
C ARG A 49 -4.95 -3.66 5.10
N THR A 50 -4.81 -2.51 4.47
CA THR A 50 -4.42 -1.29 5.18
C THR A 50 -5.61 -0.71 5.95
N ALA A 51 -5.33 0.18 6.90
CA ALA A 51 -6.33 1.11 7.40
C ALA A 51 -6.71 2.11 6.30
N TRP A 52 -7.78 2.89 6.52
CA TRP A 52 -8.06 4.07 5.72
C TRP A 52 -6.89 5.04 5.81
N HIS A 53 -6.52 5.65 4.70
CA HIS A 53 -5.41 6.62 4.67
C HIS A 53 -5.47 7.48 3.42
N SER A 54 -4.64 8.52 3.42
CA SER A 54 -4.44 9.39 2.26
C SER A 54 -2.95 9.75 2.16
N HIS A 55 -2.57 10.28 1.01
CA HIS A 55 -1.19 10.71 0.76
C HIS A 55 -1.19 12.18 0.31
N PRO A 56 -0.31 13.03 0.86
CA PRO A 56 -0.31 14.45 0.52
C PRO A 56 -0.03 14.72 -0.97
N LEU A 57 0.74 13.88 -1.64
CA LEU A 57 1.06 14.00 -3.07
C LEU A 57 0.54 12.83 -3.91
N GLY A 58 -0.41 12.06 -3.37
CA GLY A 58 -0.96 10.91 -4.05
C GLY A 58 -0.11 9.65 -3.91
N GLN A 59 -0.63 8.56 -4.47
CA GLN A 59 0.05 7.27 -4.44
C GLN A 59 -0.23 6.50 -5.72
N THR A 60 0.81 5.84 -6.25
CA THR A 60 0.67 4.86 -7.33
C THR A 60 0.89 3.48 -6.76
N LEU A 61 0.00 2.53 -7.11
CA LEU A 61 0.21 1.11 -6.86
C LEU A 61 0.42 0.40 -8.18
N PHE A 62 1.33 -0.56 -8.18
CA PHE A 62 1.53 -1.47 -9.31
C PHE A 62 1.49 -2.90 -8.76
N VAL A 63 0.53 -3.70 -9.21
CA VAL A 63 0.35 -5.06 -8.71
C VAL A 63 1.35 -6.00 -9.39
N VAL A 64 2.14 -6.72 -8.58
CA VAL A 64 3.18 -7.63 -9.08
C VAL A 64 2.81 -9.10 -8.89
N SER A 65 1.89 -9.43 -8.00
CA SER A 65 1.38 -10.81 -7.87
C SER A 65 0.01 -10.85 -7.18
N GLY A 66 -0.74 -11.89 -7.45
CA GLY A 66 -2.01 -12.18 -6.78
C GLY A 66 -3.17 -11.31 -7.20
N VAL A 67 -4.19 -11.28 -6.34
CA VAL A 67 -5.44 -10.54 -6.55
C VAL A 67 -5.76 -9.73 -5.30
N GLY A 68 -6.05 -8.47 -5.49
CA GLY A 68 -6.33 -7.56 -4.38
C GLY A 68 -7.57 -6.72 -4.59
N LEU A 69 -7.79 -5.85 -3.63
CA LEU A 69 -8.90 -4.91 -3.60
C LEU A 69 -8.38 -3.50 -3.31
N VAL A 70 -9.06 -2.52 -3.89
CA VAL A 70 -8.92 -1.11 -3.52
C VAL A 70 -10.30 -0.56 -3.19
N GLY A 71 -10.38 0.26 -2.15
CA GLY A 71 -11.65 0.81 -1.69
C GLY A 71 -11.61 2.31 -1.49
N LEU A 72 -12.71 2.97 -1.87
CA LEU A 72 -12.99 4.38 -1.58
C LEU A 72 -14.18 4.47 -0.64
N ARG A 73 -14.33 5.64 0.00
CA ARG A 73 -15.48 5.88 0.89
C ARG A 73 -16.79 5.73 0.13
N ASN A 74 -17.73 5.03 0.75
CA ASN A 74 -19.10 4.84 0.23
C ASN A 74 -19.18 4.18 -1.14
N GLU A 75 -18.17 3.39 -1.50
CA GLU A 75 -18.15 2.63 -2.74
C GLU A 75 -17.79 1.17 -2.47
N SER A 76 -18.29 0.27 -3.31
CA SER A 76 -17.87 -1.13 -3.27
C SER A 76 -16.41 -1.24 -3.70
N PRO A 77 -15.61 -2.08 -3.03
CA PRO A 77 -14.22 -2.30 -3.43
C PRO A 77 -14.11 -2.79 -4.87
N LYS A 78 -13.03 -2.40 -5.53
CA LYS A 78 -12.71 -2.83 -6.89
C LYS A 78 -11.58 -3.84 -6.88
N ILE A 79 -11.68 -4.85 -7.72
CA ILE A 79 -10.66 -5.89 -7.86
C ILE A 79 -9.51 -5.34 -8.69
N ILE A 80 -8.29 -5.61 -8.23
CA ILE A 80 -7.05 -5.35 -8.96
C ILE A 80 -6.25 -6.64 -9.08
N THR A 81 -5.53 -6.81 -10.17
CA THR A 81 -4.76 -8.02 -10.45
C THR A 81 -3.40 -7.67 -11.04
N ILE A 82 -2.57 -8.70 -11.22
CA ILE A 82 -1.19 -8.53 -11.70
C ILE A 82 -1.14 -7.65 -12.96
N GLY A 83 -0.27 -6.65 -12.93
CA GLY A 83 -0.09 -5.69 -14.02
C GLY A 83 -0.97 -4.45 -13.94
N ASP A 84 -1.97 -4.44 -13.07
CA ASP A 84 -2.81 -3.25 -12.89
C ASP A 84 -2.04 -2.13 -12.20
N THR A 85 -2.32 -0.90 -12.62
CA THR A 85 -1.83 0.32 -11.98
C THR A 85 -3.01 1.08 -11.40
N VAL A 86 -2.88 1.52 -10.15
CA VAL A 86 -3.88 2.35 -9.47
C VAL A 86 -3.25 3.69 -9.12
N TRP A 87 -3.97 4.77 -9.38
CA TRP A 87 -3.58 6.10 -8.96
C TRP A 87 -4.60 6.66 -7.98
N PHE A 88 -4.12 7.03 -6.77
CA PHE A 88 -4.90 7.76 -5.80
C PHE A 88 -4.43 9.22 -5.79
N PRO A 89 -5.30 10.18 -6.18
CA PRO A 89 -4.93 11.59 -6.15
C PRO A 89 -4.60 12.09 -4.73
N PRO A 90 -3.87 13.20 -4.61
CA PRO A 90 -3.58 13.80 -3.30
C PRO A 90 -4.84 13.98 -2.44
N GLY A 91 -4.77 13.51 -1.19
CA GLY A 91 -5.84 13.66 -0.21
C GLY A 91 -7.00 12.70 -0.32
N GLU A 92 -7.07 11.86 -1.35
CA GLU A 92 -8.16 10.87 -1.49
C GLU A 92 -8.03 9.78 -0.44
N GLU A 93 -9.05 9.62 0.39
CA GLU A 93 -9.09 8.57 1.41
C GLU A 93 -9.40 7.22 0.77
N HIS A 94 -8.54 6.26 1.03
CA HIS A 94 -8.64 4.93 0.41
C HIS A 94 -8.02 3.87 1.29
N TRP A 95 -8.20 2.62 0.89
CA TRP A 95 -7.50 1.46 1.43
C TRP A 95 -7.19 0.47 0.30
N HIS A 96 -6.26 -0.41 0.55
CA HIS A 96 -5.95 -1.52 -0.35
C HIS A 96 -5.52 -2.75 0.44
N GLY A 97 -5.65 -3.91 -0.18
CA GLY A 97 -5.32 -5.18 0.44
C GLY A 97 -5.57 -6.36 -0.47
N ALA A 98 -5.45 -7.56 0.10
CA ALA A 98 -5.72 -8.81 -0.59
C ALA A 98 -7.22 -9.12 -0.61
N THR A 99 -7.64 -9.97 -1.54
CA THR A 99 -8.98 -10.55 -1.47
C THR A 99 -9.05 -11.60 -0.35
N LYS A 100 -10.25 -12.06 -0.02
CA LYS A 100 -10.43 -13.05 1.04
C LYS A 100 -9.80 -14.41 0.71
N ASP A 101 -9.60 -14.71 -0.56
CA ASP A 101 -9.15 -16.02 -1.04
C ASP A 101 -7.74 -16.01 -1.65
N SER A 102 -7.15 -14.86 -1.87
CA SER A 102 -5.85 -14.74 -2.54
C SER A 102 -4.94 -13.75 -1.81
N SER A 103 -3.65 -14.05 -1.75
CA SER A 103 -2.65 -13.06 -1.39
C SER A 103 -2.47 -12.05 -2.52
N MET A 104 -1.87 -10.92 -2.22
CA MET A 104 -1.57 -9.89 -3.21
C MET A 104 -0.28 -9.16 -2.84
N GLU A 105 0.56 -8.90 -3.83
CA GLU A 105 1.73 -8.05 -3.65
C GLU A 105 1.67 -6.88 -4.63
N HIS A 106 1.99 -5.69 -4.14
CA HIS A 106 2.12 -4.51 -4.99
C HIS A 106 3.36 -3.70 -4.62
N ILE A 107 3.80 -2.89 -5.56
CA ILE A 107 4.74 -1.82 -5.32
C ILE A 107 3.93 -0.56 -5.06
N ALA A 108 4.23 0.14 -3.96
CA ALA A 108 3.63 1.43 -3.64
C ALA A 108 4.68 2.52 -3.86
N ILE A 109 4.29 3.55 -4.60
CA ILE A 109 5.16 4.67 -4.95
C ILE A 109 4.45 5.96 -4.54
N GLN A 110 5.10 6.77 -3.72
CA GLN A 110 4.60 8.06 -3.29
C GLN A 110 5.75 9.05 -3.13
N GLU A 111 5.42 10.31 -3.02
CA GLU A 111 6.38 11.38 -2.78
C GLU A 111 6.17 11.98 -1.40
N ALA A 112 7.27 12.33 -0.74
CA ALA A 112 7.22 13.01 0.55
C ALA A 112 6.95 14.50 0.36
N LEU A 113 6.09 15.05 1.20
CA LEU A 113 5.88 16.50 1.34
C LEU A 113 6.23 16.86 2.77
N ASP A 114 7.25 17.70 2.95
CA ASP A 114 7.74 18.08 4.29
C ASP A 114 8.02 16.83 5.15
N ASP A 115 8.70 15.85 4.53
CA ASP A 115 9.08 14.57 5.15
C ASP A 115 7.90 13.66 5.53
N LYS A 116 6.70 13.95 5.03
CA LYS A 116 5.50 13.16 5.28
C LYS A 116 4.98 12.54 3.99
N VAL A 117 4.65 11.25 4.04
CA VAL A 117 4.13 10.51 2.87
C VAL A 117 2.69 10.03 3.05
N VAL A 118 2.19 9.92 4.28
CA VAL A 118 0.90 9.29 4.56
C VAL A 118 0.20 9.96 5.74
N ASN A 119 -1.14 10.02 5.67
CA ASN A 119 -2.02 10.38 6.77
C ASN A 119 -2.87 9.16 7.11
N TRP A 120 -2.57 8.50 8.22
CA TRP A 120 -3.31 7.32 8.66
C TRP A 120 -4.61 7.68 9.34
N LEU A 121 -5.66 6.93 9.04
CA LEU A 121 -7.00 7.08 9.60
C LEU A 121 -7.42 5.77 10.28
N GLU A 122 -8.73 5.55 10.44
CA GLU A 122 -9.24 4.36 11.15
C GLU A 122 -9.10 3.07 10.34
N GLN A 123 -9.19 1.95 11.02
CA GLN A 123 -9.19 0.62 10.40
C GLN A 123 -10.41 0.43 9.49
N VAL A 124 -10.25 -0.36 8.44
CA VAL A 124 -11.34 -0.74 7.54
C VAL A 124 -12.15 -1.84 8.19
N LEU A 125 -13.42 -1.58 8.45
CA LEU A 125 -14.32 -2.56 9.04
C LEU A 125 -14.72 -3.62 8.02
N ASP A 126 -15.11 -4.81 8.49
CA ASP A 126 -15.55 -5.90 7.63
C ASP A 126 -16.71 -5.49 6.71
N LYS A 127 -17.63 -4.65 7.20
CA LYS A 127 -18.75 -4.14 6.40
C LYS A 127 -18.29 -3.36 5.16
N ASP A 128 -17.16 -2.67 5.24
CA ASP A 128 -16.59 -1.93 4.10
C ASP A 128 -15.73 -2.84 3.20
N TYR A 129 -15.01 -3.76 3.82
CA TYR A 129 -14.17 -4.71 3.10
C TYR A 129 -14.98 -5.68 2.23
N TYR A 130 -16.10 -6.18 2.76
CA TYR A 130 -16.99 -7.13 2.08
C TYR A 130 -18.13 -6.47 1.32
N LEU A 131 -18.14 -5.16 1.20
CA LEU A 131 -19.23 -4.41 0.57
C LEU A 131 -19.39 -4.72 -0.98
#